data_6d0865331e42a0c45e8244a70b96428f
#
_entry.id   6d0865331e42a0c45e8244a70b96428f
#
_cell.length_a   1.000
_cell.length_b   1.000
_cell.length_c   1.000
_cell.angle_alpha   90.00
_cell.angle_beta   90.00
_cell.angle_gamma   90.00
#
_symmetry.space_group_name_H-M   'P 1'
#
loop_
_entity.id
_entity.type
_entity.pdbx_description
1 polymer ?
#
loop_
_entity_poly.entity_id
_entity_poly.type
_entity_poly.pdbx_seq_one_letter_code
_entity_poly.pdbx_strand_id
1 'polypeptide(L)'
;MSSYSKIILSNGNEYIVPIKPSVLIEGELINKDGEIYNRFILVPQIDLETGNKMHVTLNPQHIVTIEEVSIKIQPNVPSVFRVETNNERLKF
;
A
#
# COMPACT_ATOMS: atom_id res chain seq x y z
N MET A 1 -3.83 1.51 -15.68
CA MET A 1 -4.26 1.13 -14.34
C MET A 1 -3.07 0.65 -13.54
N SER A 2 -2.92 1.13 -12.33
CA SER A 2 -1.79 0.77 -11.51
C SER A 2 -2.21 -0.11 -10.35
N SER A 3 -1.33 -1.00 -9.94
CA SER A 3 -1.56 -1.82 -8.77
C SER A 3 -0.75 -1.26 -7.61
N TYR A 4 -1.42 -1.04 -6.50
CA TYR A 4 -0.79 -0.52 -5.30
C TYR A 4 -1.03 -1.53 -4.18
N SER A 5 -0.41 -1.30 -3.06
CA SER A 5 -0.58 -2.16 -1.89
C SER A 5 -1.24 -1.40 -0.77
N LYS A 6 -2.14 -2.06 -0.07
CA LYS A 6 -2.71 -1.51 1.15
C LYS A 6 -2.13 -2.33 2.30
N ILE A 7 -1.36 -1.67 3.14
CA ILE A 7 -0.74 -2.29 4.30
C ILE A 7 -1.59 -2.04 5.51
N ILE A 8 -1.88 -3.08 6.28
CA ILE A 8 -2.64 -2.96 7.52
C ILE A 8 -1.75 -3.41 8.65
N LEU A 9 -1.54 -2.53 9.61
CA LEU A 9 -0.69 -2.81 10.76
C LEU A 9 -1.48 -3.37 11.93
N SER A 10 -0.78 -3.97 12.86
CA SER A 10 -1.41 -4.60 14.02
C SER A 10 -2.17 -3.61 14.89
N ASN A 11 -1.83 -2.32 14.82
CA ASN A 11 -2.56 -1.32 15.58
C ASN A 11 -3.77 -0.77 14.82
N GLY A 12 -4.07 -1.33 13.64
CA GLY A 12 -5.23 -0.91 12.86
C GLY A 12 -4.94 0.18 11.84
N ASN A 13 -3.76 0.77 11.84
CA ASN A 13 -3.43 1.79 10.87
C ASN A 13 -3.28 1.18 9.50
N GLU A 14 -3.69 1.92 8.46
CA GLU A 14 -3.65 1.47 7.08
C GLU A 14 -2.91 2.48 6.23
N TYR A 15 -2.12 2.00 5.30
CA TYR A 15 -1.37 2.88 4.40
C TYR A 15 -1.46 2.33 3.00
N ILE A 16 -1.56 3.24 2.02
CA ILE A 16 -1.53 2.85 0.61
C ILE A 16 -0.13 3.13 0.09
N VAL A 17 0.49 2.11 -0.45
CA VAL A 17 1.86 2.19 -0.95
C VAL A 17 1.81 2.03 -2.46
N PRO A 18 2.40 2.94 -3.23
CA PRO A 18 2.32 2.91 -4.69
C PRO A 18 3.27 1.89 -5.30
N ILE A 19 3.24 0.68 -4.80
CA ILE A 19 4.09 -0.42 -5.23
C ILE A 19 3.25 -1.69 -5.16
N LYS A 20 3.40 -2.58 -6.14
CA LYS A 20 2.68 -3.85 -6.11
C LYS A 20 3.11 -4.66 -4.90
N PRO A 21 2.23 -5.50 -4.36
CA PRO A 21 2.59 -6.29 -3.17
C PRO A 21 3.83 -7.16 -3.35
N SER A 22 3.99 -7.80 -4.50
CA SER A 22 5.16 -8.66 -4.68
C SER A 22 6.45 -7.86 -4.68
N VAL A 23 6.44 -6.69 -5.31
CA VAL A 23 7.61 -5.84 -5.36
C VAL A 23 7.88 -5.24 -3.98
N LEU A 24 6.82 -4.84 -3.27
CA LEU A 24 6.96 -4.30 -1.93
C LEU A 24 7.59 -5.34 -1.00
N ILE A 25 7.07 -6.54 -1.00
CA ILE A 25 7.55 -7.58 -0.10
C ILE A 25 9.00 -7.91 -0.40
N GLU A 26 9.31 -8.18 -1.66
CA GLU A 26 10.66 -8.63 -2.01
C GLU A 26 11.68 -7.51 -1.94
N GLY A 27 11.28 -6.29 -2.24
CA GLY A 27 12.20 -5.18 -2.29
C GLY A 27 12.39 -4.41 -1.02
N GLU A 28 11.37 -4.41 -0.16
CA GLU A 28 11.39 -3.54 1.01
C GLU A 28 11.23 -4.27 2.34
N LEU A 29 10.48 -5.35 2.36
CA LEU A 29 10.07 -5.92 3.64
C LEU A 29 10.91 -7.11 4.10
N ILE A 30 11.60 -7.78 3.19
CA ILE A 30 12.40 -8.93 3.56
C ILE A 30 13.85 -8.72 3.12
N ASN A 31 14.76 -9.44 3.78
CA ASN A 31 16.15 -9.37 3.42
C ASN A 31 16.46 -10.42 2.34
N LYS A 32 17.73 -10.52 1.95
CA LYS A 32 18.10 -11.43 0.89
C LYS A 32 17.90 -12.90 1.24
N ASP A 33 17.75 -13.20 2.51
CA ASP A 33 17.50 -14.58 2.97
C ASP A 33 16.01 -14.86 3.08
N GLY A 34 15.16 -13.91 2.72
CA GLY A 34 13.73 -14.10 2.77
C GLY A 34 13.11 -13.85 4.12
N GLU A 35 13.84 -13.24 5.04
CA GLU A 35 13.34 -12.99 6.37
C GLU A 35 12.82 -11.57 6.47
N ILE A 36 11.70 -11.40 7.17
CA ILE A 36 11.09 -10.10 7.35
C ILE A 36 11.97 -9.25 8.26
N TYR A 37 12.23 -8.03 7.84
CA TYR A 37 13.01 -7.11 8.67
C TYR A 37 12.31 -6.85 9.99
N ASN A 38 13.09 -6.80 11.05
CA ASN A 38 12.58 -6.41 12.36
C ASN A 38 13.29 -5.13 12.76
N ARG A 39 12.96 -4.06 12.07
CA ARG A 39 13.52 -2.73 12.32
C ARG A 39 12.64 -1.73 11.60
N PHE A 40 12.80 -0.47 11.92
CA PHE A 40 12.04 0.56 11.23
C PHE A 40 12.59 0.74 9.82
N ILE A 41 11.70 0.81 8.87
CA ILE A 41 12.05 1.11 7.48
C ILE A 41 11.16 2.23 6.99
N LEU A 42 11.65 2.95 5.98
CA LEU A 42 10.87 3.99 5.34
C LEU A 42 10.18 3.39 4.13
N VAL A 43 8.87 3.59 4.05
CA VAL A 43 8.08 3.06 2.95
C VAL A 43 7.32 4.22 2.32
N PRO A 44 7.30 4.34 1.00
CA PRO A 44 6.53 5.41 0.37
C PRO A 44 5.04 5.13 0.54
N GLN A 45 4.28 6.18 0.77
CA GLN A 45 2.84 6.06 0.81
C GLN A 45 2.23 7.19 0.00
N ILE A 46 1.01 6.99 -0.43
CA ILE A 46 0.31 7.98 -1.22
C ILE A 46 -1.05 8.27 -0.58
N ASP A 47 -1.40 9.55 -0.55
CA ASP A 47 -2.70 9.97 -0.09
C ASP A 47 -3.60 9.96 -1.31
N LEU A 48 -4.62 9.09 -1.30
CA LEU A 48 -5.47 8.91 -2.47
C LEU A 48 -6.37 10.11 -2.73
N GLU A 49 -6.61 10.93 -1.73
CA GLU A 49 -7.46 12.09 -1.93
C GLU A 49 -6.72 13.22 -2.61
N THR A 50 -5.47 13.42 -2.29
CA THR A 50 -4.71 14.53 -2.85
C THR A 50 -3.70 14.09 -3.88
N GLY A 51 -3.35 12.80 -3.91
CA GLY A 51 -2.30 12.31 -4.78
C GLY A 51 -0.91 12.61 -4.25
N ASN A 52 -0.80 13.20 -3.08
CA ASN A 52 0.50 13.51 -2.51
C ASN A 52 1.20 12.25 -2.03
N LYS A 53 2.52 12.22 -2.23
CA LYS A 53 3.34 11.11 -1.79
C LYS A 53 4.15 11.55 -0.59
N MET A 54 4.29 10.65 0.36
CA MET A 54 5.11 10.90 1.54
C MET A 54 5.67 9.58 2.00
N HIS A 55 6.47 9.59 3.04
CA HIS A 55 7.02 8.35 3.57
C HIS A 55 6.46 8.10 4.95
N VAL A 56 6.26 6.82 5.25
CA VAL A 56 5.89 6.40 6.59
C VAL A 56 6.99 5.47 7.07
N THR A 57 7.33 5.59 8.34
CA THR A 57 8.32 4.73 8.98
C THR A 57 7.56 3.66 9.76
N LEU A 58 7.83 2.40 9.47
CA LEU A 58 7.15 1.31 10.15
C LEU A 58 8.08 0.12 10.29
N ASN A 59 7.72 -0.78 11.18
CA ASN A 59 8.43 -2.03 11.34
C ASN A 59 7.63 -3.12 10.64
N PRO A 60 8.19 -3.79 9.63
CA PRO A 60 7.45 -4.82 8.88
C PRO A 60 6.88 -5.93 9.75
N GLN A 61 7.47 -6.17 10.92
CA GLN A 61 6.95 -7.20 11.81
C GLN A 61 5.55 -6.89 12.33
N HIS A 62 5.12 -5.64 12.22
CA HIS A 62 3.79 -5.26 12.67
C HIS A 62 2.76 -5.27 11.54
N ILE A 63 3.14 -5.66 10.34
CA ILE A 63 2.20 -5.76 9.23
C ILE A 63 1.45 -7.07 9.37
N VAL A 64 0.12 -6.99 9.40
CA VAL A 64 -0.70 -8.19 9.50
C VAL A 64 -1.32 -8.57 8.17
N THR A 65 -1.50 -7.61 7.27
CA THR A 65 -2.13 -7.90 5.98
C THR A 65 -1.61 -6.95 4.94
N ILE A 66 -1.42 -7.44 3.73
CA ILE A 66 -1.11 -6.62 2.57
C ILE A 66 -2.10 -7.02 1.49
N GLU A 67 -2.85 -6.04 1.00
CA GLU A 67 -3.85 -6.28 -0.04
C GLU A 67 -3.46 -5.55 -1.29
N GLU A 68 -3.72 -6.15 -2.42
CA GLU A 68 -3.50 -5.47 -3.68
C GLU A 68 -4.73 -4.64 -4.00
N VAL A 69 -4.52 -3.37 -4.36
CA VAL A 69 -5.61 -2.49 -4.74
C VAL A 69 -5.31 -1.92 -6.12
N SER A 70 -6.34 -1.75 -6.91
CA SER A 70 -6.22 -1.16 -8.23
C SER A 70 -6.65 0.29 -8.14
N ILE A 71 -5.86 1.18 -8.74
CA ILE A 71 -6.11 2.60 -8.70
C ILE A 71 -6.45 3.06 -10.10
N LYS A 72 -7.54 3.80 -10.21
CA LYS A 72 -7.94 4.41 -11.48
C LYS A 72 -8.00 5.90 -11.30
N ILE A 73 -7.47 6.62 -12.29
CA ILE A 73 -7.59 8.07 -12.31
C ILE A 73 -8.85 8.40 -13.07
N GLN A 74 -9.73 9.18 -12.46
CA GLN A 74 -10.98 9.55 -13.09
C GLN A 74 -10.76 10.78 -13.95
N PRO A 75 -10.91 10.66 -15.24
CA PRO A 75 -10.59 11.80 -16.12
C PRO A 75 -11.45 13.02 -15.88
N ASN A 76 -12.65 12.84 -15.41
CA ASN A 76 -13.55 13.96 -15.17
C ASN A 76 -13.52 14.43 -13.73
N VAL A 77 -12.63 13.89 -12.93
CA VAL A 77 -12.55 14.26 -11.52
C VAL A 77 -11.09 14.55 -11.25
N PRO A 78 -10.68 15.80 -11.39
CA PRO A 78 -9.28 16.13 -11.27
C PRO A 78 -8.73 15.81 -9.89
N SER A 79 -7.52 15.33 -9.86
CA SER A 79 -6.79 15.08 -8.62
C SER A 79 -7.40 14.02 -7.72
N VAL A 80 -8.27 13.20 -8.26
CA VAL A 80 -8.92 12.18 -7.45
C VAL A 80 -8.64 10.81 -8.03
N PHE A 81 -8.30 9.87 -7.18
CA PHE A 81 -8.14 8.49 -7.56
C PHE A 81 -9.30 7.68 -6.99
N ARG A 82 -9.78 6.74 -7.78
CA ARG A 82 -10.80 5.84 -7.29
C ARG A 82 -10.13 4.52 -7.01
N VAL A 83 -10.31 4.00 -5.82
CA VAL A 83 -9.73 2.74 -5.43
C VAL A 83 -10.74 1.63 -5.62
N GLU A 84 -10.32 0.57 -6.30
CA GLU A 84 -11.14 -0.61 -6.48
C GLU A 84 -10.38 -1.79 -5.94
N THR A 85 -10.96 -2.52 -5.02
CA THR A 85 -10.31 -3.68 -4.47
C THR A 85 -10.81 -4.91 -5.20
N ASN A 86 -10.11 -6.01 -5.02
CA ASN A 86 -10.56 -7.26 -5.58
C ASN A 86 -11.81 -7.75 -4.90
N ASN A 87 -12.14 -7.13 -3.82
CA ASN A 87 -13.25 -7.54 -3.01
C ASN A 87 -14.45 -6.76 -3.41
N GLU A 88 -15.07 -7.16 -4.47
CA GLU A 88 -16.09 -6.37 -5.08
C GLU A 88 -17.38 -6.32 -4.36
N ARG A 89 -17.53 -7.10 -3.34
CA ARG A 89 -18.77 -7.06 -2.61
C ARG A 89 -19.07 -5.69 -2.05
N LEU A 90 -18.08 -4.87 -2.08
CA LEU A 90 -18.29 -3.54 -1.60
C LEU A 90 -19.10 -2.72 -2.51
N LYS A 91 -19.36 -3.21 -3.65
CA LYS A 91 -20.05 -2.42 -4.57
C LYS A 91 -21.42 -2.23 -4.24
N PHE A 92 -22.00 -3.04 -3.73
CA PHE A 92 -23.34 -2.87 -3.43
C PHE A 92 -23.97 -1.70 -3.98
#